data_e82d6480e1b20a35feec98caf13350d7
#
_entry.id   e82d6480e1b20a35feec98caf13350d7
#
_cell.length_a   1.000
_cell.length_b   1.000
_cell.length_c   1.000
_cell.angle_alpha   90.00
_cell.angle_beta   90.00
_cell.angle_gamma   90.00
#
_symmetry.space_group_name_H-M   'P 1'
#
loop_
_entity.id
_entity.type
_entity.pdbx_description
1 polymer ?
#
loop_
_entity_poly.entity_id
_entity_poly.type
_entity_poly.pdbx_seq_one_letter_code
_entity_poly.pdbx_strand_id
1 'polypeptide(L)'
;AVSQDEVEALAALMTYKCALVEIPFGGSKGGLCIDPREYEENELETITRRFAYELAKRDLIHPSQNVPAPDMGTGEREMAWIADQYSRMNTTEINSRACVTGKPLNAGGIAGRVEATGRGIQYALKEFFRHPEDVSKANLQGTLEGKRIIVQGLGNVGYHAALFLSTEDGAIITSIIERTGALINDKGLDVEKAHQHLLEHGNLIECSAGKYTENSNHCLEKDCDILIPAAIESVINLENVERIKAPLIIEAVNGPITASADE
;
A
#
# COMPACT_ATOMS: atom_id res chain seq x y z
N ALA A 1 -12.80 4.19 11.01
CA ALA A 1 -12.32 4.85 12.24
C ALA A 1 -11.34 3.91 12.92
N VAL A 2 -10.23 4.40 13.42
CA VAL A 2 -9.22 3.60 14.14
C VAL A 2 -9.83 3.06 15.44
N SER A 3 -9.80 1.74 15.63
CA SER A 3 -10.24 1.07 16.85
C SER A 3 -9.04 0.42 17.57
N GLN A 4 -9.20 0.07 18.84
CA GLN A 4 -8.14 -0.60 19.59
C GLN A 4 -7.84 -1.98 19.01
N ASP A 5 -8.87 -2.77 18.68
CA ASP A 5 -8.74 -4.11 18.13
C ASP A 5 -7.98 -4.09 16.78
N GLU A 6 -8.29 -3.11 15.92
CA GLU A 6 -7.59 -2.91 14.65
C GLU A 6 -6.11 -2.58 14.88
N VAL A 7 -5.80 -1.68 15.83
CA VAL A 7 -4.41 -1.31 16.15
C VAL A 7 -3.63 -2.51 16.69
N GLU A 8 -4.22 -3.33 17.54
CA GLU A 8 -3.60 -4.54 18.08
C GLU A 8 -3.32 -5.57 16.98
N ALA A 9 -4.29 -5.81 16.10
CA ALA A 9 -4.12 -6.71 14.96
C ALA A 9 -3.01 -6.25 14.01
N LEU A 10 -2.99 -4.96 13.66
CA LEU A 10 -1.96 -4.37 12.80
C LEU A 10 -0.58 -4.38 13.47
N ALA A 11 -0.49 -4.17 14.78
CA ALA A 11 0.77 -4.27 15.53
C ALA A 11 1.33 -5.70 15.50
N ALA A 12 0.47 -6.71 15.64
CA ALA A 12 0.86 -8.12 15.49
C ALA A 12 1.40 -8.41 14.08
N LEU A 13 0.70 -7.96 13.02
CA LEU A 13 1.18 -8.09 11.64
C LEU A 13 2.54 -7.40 11.42
N MET A 14 2.76 -6.24 12.02
CA MET A 14 4.05 -5.56 11.96
C MET A 14 5.18 -6.37 12.61
N THR A 15 4.89 -7.13 13.67
CA THR A 15 5.87 -8.05 14.27
C THR A 15 6.30 -9.11 13.28
N TYR A 16 5.37 -9.74 12.57
CA TYR A 16 5.68 -10.72 11.54
C TYR A 16 6.46 -10.10 10.36
N LYS A 17 6.06 -8.92 9.90
CA LYS A 17 6.77 -8.20 8.83
C LYS A 17 8.24 -7.90 9.20
N CYS A 18 8.49 -7.40 10.41
CA CYS A 18 9.84 -7.14 10.89
C CYS A 18 10.67 -8.43 11.00
N ALA A 19 10.08 -9.49 11.54
CA ALA A 19 10.75 -10.78 11.69
C ALA A 19 11.11 -11.42 10.33
N LEU A 20 10.20 -11.32 9.35
CA LEU A 20 10.40 -11.89 8.01
C LEU A 20 11.63 -11.32 7.29
N VAL A 21 11.94 -10.05 7.51
CA VAL A 21 13.08 -9.35 6.89
C VAL A 21 14.23 -9.11 7.87
N GLU A 22 14.22 -9.81 9.01
CA GLU A 22 15.27 -9.77 10.04
C GLU A 22 15.54 -8.35 10.59
N ILE A 23 14.56 -7.48 10.62
CA ILE A 23 14.66 -6.17 11.27
C ILE A 23 14.48 -6.35 12.78
N PRO A 24 15.40 -5.83 13.61
CA PRO A 24 15.41 -6.06 15.07
C PRO A 24 14.39 -5.15 15.80
N PHE A 25 13.17 -5.03 15.29
CA PHE A 25 12.05 -4.35 15.93
C PHE A 25 10.90 -5.32 16.18
N GLY A 26 10.17 -5.12 17.27
CA GLY A 26 8.82 -5.65 17.44
C GLY A 26 7.82 -4.89 16.58
N GLY A 27 6.56 -5.33 16.61
CA GLY A 27 5.48 -4.62 15.93
C GLY A 27 4.85 -3.59 16.84
N SER A 28 4.54 -2.43 16.29
CA SER A 28 3.67 -1.44 16.91
C SER A 28 2.78 -0.78 15.87
N LYS A 29 1.68 -0.24 16.31
CA LYS A 29 0.76 0.54 15.49
C LYS A 29 0.12 1.62 16.34
N GLY A 30 -0.31 2.69 15.72
CA GLY A 30 -1.02 3.77 16.41
C GLY A 30 -1.78 4.63 15.41
N GLY A 31 -2.63 5.49 15.94
CA GLY A 31 -3.40 6.41 15.10
C GLY A 31 -4.22 7.39 15.92
N LEU A 32 -4.79 8.36 15.22
CA LEU A 32 -5.75 9.31 15.76
C LEU A 32 -7.12 9.07 15.13
N CYS A 33 -8.16 9.03 15.91
CA CYS A 33 -9.53 8.85 15.43
C CYS A 33 -10.10 10.21 14.97
N ILE A 34 -9.55 10.71 13.84
CA ILE A 34 -10.00 11.94 13.18
C ILE A 34 -10.16 11.71 11.68
N ASP A 35 -10.96 12.52 11.01
CA ASP A 35 -10.98 12.61 9.54
C ASP A 35 -10.10 13.81 9.12
N PRO A 36 -8.94 13.58 8.48
CA PRO A 36 -8.04 14.67 8.12
C PRO A 36 -8.65 15.67 7.12
N ARG A 37 -9.73 15.30 6.43
CA ARG A 37 -10.43 16.18 5.47
C ARG A 37 -11.28 17.26 6.13
N GLU A 38 -11.54 17.13 7.44
CA GLU A 38 -12.31 18.08 8.24
C GLU A 38 -11.44 19.21 8.83
N TYR A 39 -10.12 19.17 8.60
CA TYR A 39 -9.15 20.08 9.21
C TYR A 39 -8.32 20.79 8.14
N GLU A 40 -8.00 22.05 8.42
CA GLU A 40 -7.01 22.80 7.64
C GLU A 40 -5.58 22.32 7.94
N GLU A 41 -4.63 22.61 7.04
CA GLU A 41 -3.25 22.12 7.16
C GLU A 41 -2.57 22.54 8.47
N ASN A 42 -2.76 23.76 8.91
CA ASN A 42 -2.21 24.29 10.16
C ASN A 42 -2.82 23.62 11.41
N GLU A 43 -4.06 23.20 11.33
CA GLU A 43 -4.72 22.42 12.38
C GLU A 43 -4.17 21.01 12.43
N LEU A 44 -4.02 20.35 11.27
CA LEU A 44 -3.39 19.03 11.16
C LEU A 44 -1.94 19.05 11.67
N GLU A 45 -1.18 20.10 11.39
CA GLU A 45 0.16 20.28 11.93
C GLU A 45 0.13 20.34 13.46
N THR A 46 -0.77 21.16 14.02
CA THR A 46 -0.91 21.32 15.47
C THR A 46 -1.29 19.99 16.13
N ILE A 47 -2.26 19.27 15.57
CA ILE A 47 -2.68 17.95 16.06
C ILE A 47 -1.52 16.95 16.01
N THR A 48 -0.83 16.88 14.87
CA THR A 48 0.29 15.95 14.66
C THR A 48 1.46 16.23 15.60
N ARG A 49 1.83 17.51 15.79
CA ARG A 49 2.87 17.90 16.74
C ARG A 49 2.47 17.59 18.18
N ARG A 50 1.20 17.80 18.56
CA ARG A 50 0.71 17.42 19.88
C ARG A 50 0.75 15.91 20.08
N PHE A 51 0.36 15.13 19.10
CA PHE A 51 0.46 13.68 19.12
C PHE A 51 1.91 13.21 19.31
N ALA A 52 2.85 13.75 18.52
CA ALA A 52 4.27 13.46 18.65
C ALA A 52 4.81 13.81 20.06
N TYR A 53 4.39 14.96 20.61
CA TYR A 53 4.74 15.36 21.97
C TYR A 53 4.27 14.34 23.03
N GLU A 54 3.01 13.89 22.93
CA GLU A 54 2.46 12.92 23.86
C GLU A 54 3.10 11.53 23.73
N LEU A 55 3.46 11.11 22.52
CA LEU A 55 4.19 9.87 22.28
C LEU A 55 5.61 9.94 22.88
N ALA A 56 6.35 11.01 22.60
CA ALA A 56 7.71 11.21 23.11
C ALA A 56 7.74 11.30 24.64
N LYS A 57 6.78 12.00 25.24
CA LYS A 57 6.67 12.12 26.71
C LYS A 57 6.43 10.77 27.41
N ARG A 58 5.88 9.79 26.70
CA ARG A 58 5.57 8.45 27.21
C ARG A 58 6.56 7.38 26.75
N ASP A 59 7.66 7.79 26.12
CA ASP A 59 8.66 6.88 25.52
C ASP A 59 8.05 5.91 24.48
N LEU A 60 6.97 6.34 23.80
CA LEU A 60 6.29 5.56 22.76
C LEU A 60 6.83 5.87 21.35
N ILE A 61 7.82 6.74 21.23
CA ILE A 61 8.55 7.05 19.99
C ILE A 61 10.02 7.30 20.36
N HIS A 62 10.92 6.56 19.71
CA HIS A 62 12.36 6.67 19.97
C HIS A 62 13.15 6.05 18.82
N PRO A 63 14.29 6.64 18.36
CA PRO A 63 15.09 6.14 17.24
C PRO A 63 15.54 4.68 17.34
N SER A 64 15.71 4.16 18.57
CA SER A 64 16.21 2.80 18.80
C SER A 64 15.16 1.81 19.34
N GLN A 65 13.92 2.24 19.54
CA GLN A 65 12.90 1.39 20.17
C GLN A 65 11.62 1.30 19.37
N ASN A 66 11.08 2.43 18.91
CA ASN A 66 9.81 2.49 18.20
C ASN A 66 9.81 3.63 17.19
N VAL A 67 9.81 3.30 15.92
CA VAL A 67 9.97 4.22 14.79
C VAL A 67 8.72 4.18 13.93
N PRO A 68 7.76 5.10 14.10
CA PRO A 68 6.58 5.19 13.26
C PRO A 68 6.91 5.46 11.80
N ALA A 69 5.99 5.03 10.92
CA ALA A 69 5.98 5.26 9.49
C ALA A 69 4.65 5.89 9.06
N PRO A 70 4.57 6.53 7.88
CA PRO A 70 3.32 7.00 7.35
C PRO A 70 2.39 5.82 6.99
N ASP A 71 1.11 6.03 7.22
CA ASP A 71 0.03 5.11 6.88
C ASP A 71 -1.21 5.91 6.45
N MET A 72 -2.37 5.30 6.43
CA MET A 72 -3.62 5.93 5.99
C MET A 72 -3.82 7.32 6.65
N GLY A 73 -4.03 8.33 5.83
CA GLY A 73 -4.22 9.72 6.27
C GLY A 73 -2.94 10.46 6.69
N THR A 74 -1.75 9.87 6.51
CA THR A 74 -0.45 10.50 6.78
C THR A 74 0.52 10.29 5.63
N GLY A 75 1.49 11.19 5.50
CA GLY A 75 2.53 11.15 4.48
C GLY A 75 3.84 11.78 4.94
N GLU A 76 4.66 12.17 3.98
CA GLU A 76 5.96 12.79 4.24
C GLU A 76 5.86 14.05 5.10
N ARG A 77 4.80 14.84 4.91
CA ARG A 77 4.51 16.08 5.62
C ARG A 77 4.33 15.84 7.12
N GLU A 78 3.46 14.91 7.50
CA GLU A 78 3.20 14.55 8.89
C GLU A 78 4.45 13.95 9.55
N MET A 79 5.20 13.13 8.82
CA MET A 79 6.46 12.58 9.32
C MET A 79 7.53 13.67 9.55
N ALA A 80 7.56 14.71 8.71
CA ALA A 80 8.43 15.86 8.94
C ALA A 80 8.06 16.62 10.22
N TRP A 81 6.77 16.86 10.47
CA TRP A 81 6.29 17.51 11.68
C TRP A 81 6.60 16.71 12.96
N ILE A 82 6.45 15.38 12.90
CA ILE A 82 6.79 14.49 14.02
C ILE A 82 8.30 14.53 14.30
N ALA A 83 9.13 14.43 13.26
CA ALA A 83 10.60 14.47 13.41
C ALA A 83 11.08 15.81 13.98
N ASP A 84 10.53 16.93 13.50
CA ASP A 84 10.85 18.26 14.01
C ASP A 84 10.41 18.42 15.46
N GLN A 85 9.19 18.01 15.81
CA GLN A 85 8.69 18.08 17.18
C GLN A 85 9.53 17.23 18.14
N TYR A 86 9.86 16.00 17.76
CA TYR A 86 10.71 15.10 18.55
C TYR A 86 12.11 15.69 18.76
N SER A 87 12.73 16.22 17.71
CA SER A 87 14.07 16.83 17.79
C SER A 87 14.11 18.05 18.70
N ARG A 88 13.04 18.86 18.73
CA ARG A 88 12.93 20.01 19.66
C ARG A 88 12.85 19.60 21.11
N MET A 89 12.29 18.43 21.41
CA MET A 89 12.18 17.88 22.77
C MET A 89 13.47 17.18 23.22
N ASN A 90 14.21 16.61 22.29
CA ASN A 90 15.38 15.76 22.52
C ASN A 90 16.64 16.37 21.88
N THR A 91 17.00 17.57 22.31
CA THR A 91 18.08 18.37 21.70
C THR A 91 19.49 17.76 21.83
N THR A 92 19.67 16.83 22.75
CA THR A 92 20.94 16.09 22.97
C THR A 92 21.01 14.78 22.19
N GLU A 93 19.91 14.33 21.61
CA GLU A 93 19.84 13.09 20.84
C GLU A 93 20.35 13.33 19.41
N ILE A 94 21.53 12.81 19.08
CA ILE A 94 22.17 12.97 17.75
C ILE A 94 21.28 12.35 16.65
N ASN A 95 20.62 11.22 16.96
CA ASN A 95 19.78 10.49 16.03
C ASN A 95 18.31 10.91 16.08
N SER A 96 17.97 12.06 16.69
CA SER A 96 16.60 12.50 16.91
C SER A 96 15.71 12.45 15.66
N ARG A 97 16.26 12.72 14.48
CA ARG A 97 15.53 12.64 13.20
C ARG A 97 15.22 11.20 12.77
N ALA A 98 15.87 10.20 13.33
CA ALA A 98 15.59 8.79 13.06
C ALA A 98 14.37 8.26 13.85
N CYS A 99 13.70 9.10 14.63
CA CYS A 99 12.51 8.72 15.40
C CYS A 99 11.30 8.34 14.54
N VAL A 100 11.27 8.69 13.26
CA VAL A 100 10.27 8.27 12.26
C VAL A 100 10.91 8.00 10.92
N THR A 101 10.30 7.13 10.11
CA THR A 101 10.64 6.93 8.70
C THR A 101 9.64 7.63 7.77
N GLY A 102 9.91 7.65 6.46
CA GLY A 102 9.00 8.25 5.48
C GLY A 102 8.96 9.77 5.45
N LYS A 103 10.01 10.42 5.97
CA LYS A 103 10.20 11.87 5.86
C LYS A 103 10.58 12.28 4.42
N PRO A 104 10.36 13.55 4.03
CA PRO A 104 10.91 14.11 2.80
C PRO A 104 12.44 14.00 2.77
N LEU A 105 13.03 13.90 1.59
CA LEU A 105 14.49 13.78 1.41
C LEU A 105 15.27 14.92 2.07
N ASN A 106 14.79 16.15 1.96
CA ASN A 106 15.39 17.34 2.57
C ASN A 106 15.28 17.36 4.11
N ALA A 107 14.42 16.52 4.68
CA ALA A 107 14.26 16.35 6.13
C ALA A 107 14.96 15.08 6.67
N GLY A 108 15.81 14.43 5.87
CA GLY A 108 16.53 13.22 6.22
C GLY A 108 15.77 11.93 5.87
N GLY A 109 14.90 12.00 4.88
CA GLY A 109 14.24 10.85 4.28
C GLY A 109 15.18 10.00 3.42
N ILE A 110 14.71 8.85 2.99
CA ILE A 110 15.45 7.88 2.16
C ILE A 110 14.79 7.83 0.78
N ALA A 111 15.59 7.98 -0.29
CA ALA A 111 15.12 7.83 -1.65
C ALA A 111 14.56 6.41 -1.88
N GLY A 112 13.50 6.32 -2.69
CA GLY A 112 12.84 5.04 -2.98
C GLY A 112 11.78 4.62 -1.96
N ARG A 113 11.58 5.37 -0.87
CA ARG A 113 10.60 5.00 0.16
C ARG A 113 9.16 5.04 -0.36
N VAL A 114 8.85 5.99 -1.24
CA VAL A 114 7.50 6.19 -1.77
C VAL A 114 7.05 4.96 -2.57
N GLU A 115 7.88 4.50 -3.48
CA GLU A 115 7.60 3.36 -4.35
C GLU A 115 7.95 1.99 -3.74
N ALA A 116 8.61 1.94 -2.58
CA ALA A 116 9.20 0.73 -2.02
C ALA A 116 8.20 -0.43 -1.86
N THR A 117 6.96 -0.17 -1.47
CA THR A 117 5.95 -1.23 -1.30
C THR A 117 5.54 -1.83 -2.64
N GLY A 118 5.26 -0.99 -3.65
CA GLY A 118 4.98 -1.45 -5.02
C GLY A 118 6.18 -2.18 -5.64
N ARG A 119 7.40 -1.71 -5.38
CA ARG A 119 8.64 -2.39 -5.79
C ARG A 119 8.78 -3.76 -5.12
N GLY A 120 8.40 -3.87 -3.86
CA GLY A 120 8.39 -5.14 -3.12
C GLY A 120 7.42 -6.17 -3.75
N ILE A 121 6.24 -5.76 -4.20
CA ILE A 121 5.30 -6.60 -4.94
C ILE A 121 5.93 -7.11 -6.24
N GLN A 122 6.60 -6.23 -6.99
CA GLN A 122 7.32 -6.63 -8.20
C GLN A 122 8.40 -7.67 -7.90
N TYR A 123 9.21 -7.46 -6.87
CA TYR A 123 10.27 -8.40 -6.49
C TYR A 123 9.72 -9.75 -6.04
N ALA A 124 8.63 -9.77 -5.27
CA ALA A 124 7.97 -11.00 -4.86
C ALA A 124 7.46 -11.81 -6.07
N LEU A 125 6.82 -11.15 -7.03
CA LEU A 125 6.39 -11.79 -8.27
C LEU A 125 7.58 -12.28 -9.12
N LYS A 126 8.64 -11.48 -9.26
CA LYS A 126 9.86 -11.91 -9.97
C LYS A 126 10.47 -13.14 -9.32
N GLU A 127 10.53 -13.17 -7.99
CA GLU A 127 11.03 -14.34 -7.28
C GLU A 127 10.12 -15.55 -7.46
N PHE A 128 8.80 -15.41 -7.36
CA PHE A 128 7.85 -16.49 -7.64
C PHE A 128 8.08 -17.10 -9.04
N PHE A 129 8.23 -16.28 -10.06
CA PHE A 129 8.47 -16.75 -11.44
C PHE A 129 9.86 -17.37 -11.67
N ARG A 130 10.78 -17.28 -10.71
CA ARG A 130 12.07 -18.02 -10.71
C ARG A 130 11.92 -19.46 -10.25
N HIS A 131 10.76 -19.86 -9.73
CA HIS A 131 10.46 -21.19 -9.23
C HIS A 131 9.45 -21.91 -10.15
N PRO A 132 9.91 -22.64 -11.18
CA PRO A 132 9.03 -23.25 -12.19
C PRO A 132 8.00 -24.20 -11.61
N GLU A 133 8.33 -24.89 -10.50
CA GLU A 133 7.39 -25.80 -9.83
C GLU A 133 6.19 -25.04 -9.23
N ASP A 134 6.41 -23.88 -8.64
CA ASP A 134 5.34 -23.08 -8.06
C ASP A 134 4.52 -22.37 -9.15
N VAL A 135 5.18 -21.89 -10.18
CA VAL A 135 4.51 -21.36 -11.39
C VAL A 135 3.59 -22.41 -12.02
N SER A 136 4.04 -23.65 -12.13
CA SER A 136 3.25 -24.76 -12.66
C SER A 136 2.06 -25.12 -11.75
N LYS A 137 2.23 -25.11 -10.42
CA LYS A 137 1.14 -25.33 -9.45
C LYS A 137 0.03 -24.28 -9.60
N ALA A 138 0.41 -23.04 -9.91
CA ALA A 138 -0.53 -21.96 -10.20
C ALA A 138 -1.11 -22.03 -11.62
N ASN A 139 -0.89 -23.11 -12.39
CA ASN A 139 -1.29 -23.22 -13.79
C ASN A 139 -0.79 -22.06 -14.70
N LEU A 140 0.34 -21.48 -14.33
CA LEU A 140 1.02 -20.45 -15.09
C LEU A 140 2.25 -21.01 -15.80
N GLN A 141 2.80 -20.26 -16.75
CA GLN A 141 3.99 -20.65 -17.53
C GLN A 141 4.85 -19.43 -17.87
N GLY A 142 6.13 -19.64 -18.10
CA GLY A 142 7.06 -18.60 -18.57
C GLY A 142 7.43 -17.58 -17.49
N THR A 143 7.45 -16.32 -17.87
CA THR A 143 7.85 -15.18 -17.04
C THR A 143 6.67 -14.22 -16.82
N LEU A 144 6.93 -13.07 -16.23
CA LEU A 144 5.95 -11.98 -16.09
C LEU A 144 5.56 -11.35 -17.42
N GLU A 145 6.41 -11.45 -18.44
CA GLU A 145 6.13 -10.89 -19.77
C GLU A 145 4.82 -11.45 -20.35
N GLY A 146 3.94 -10.55 -20.76
CA GLY A 146 2.63 -10.88 -21.32
C GLY A 146 1.58 -11.36 -20.31
N LYS A 147 1.89 -11.49 -19.02
CA LYS A 147 0.89 -11.86 -18.00
C LYS A 147 -0.16 -10.77 -17.85
N ARG A 148 -1.42 -11.17 -17.84
CA ARG A 148 -2.57 -10.31 -17.70
C ARG A 148 -2.84 -10.08 -16.21
N ILE A 149 -2.78 -8.83 -15.79
CA ILE A 149 -2.87 -8.44 -14.37
C ILE A 149 -4.08 -7.54 -14.15
N ILE A 150 -4.82 -7.83 -13.09
CA ILE A 150 -5.86 -6.95 -12.54
C ILE A 150 -5.33 -6.36 -11.23
N VAL A 151 -5.41 -5.04 -11.09
CA VAL A 151 -4.99 -4.32 -9.88
C VAL A 151 -6.20 -3.65 -9.26
N GLN A 152 -6.43 -3.89 -7.97
CA GLN A 152 -7.44 -3.16 -7.19
C GLN A 152 -6.75 -2.09 -6.36
N GLY A 153 -7.12 -0.84 -6.61
CA GLY A 153 -6.51 0.35 -6.02
C GLY A 153 -5.37 0.91 -6.85
N LEU A 154 -5.43 2.21 -7.13
CA LEU A 154 -4.39 2.97 -7.82
C LEU A 154 -3.74 4.01 -6.89
N GLY A 155 -3.76 3.73 -5.59
CA GLY A 155 -3.00 4.45 -4.58
C GLY A 155 -1.50 4.15 -4.68
N ASN A 156 -0.73 4.55 -3.67
CA ASN A 156 0.72 4.41 -3.69
C ASN A 156 1.21 2.99 -4.04
N VAL A 157 0.63 1.96 -3.44
CA VAL A 157 1.08 0.57 -3.64
C VAL A 157 0.67 0.05 -5.02
N GLY A 158 -0.62 0.13 -5.35
CA GLY A 158 -1.15 -0.40 -6.61
C GLY A 158 -0.59 0.33 -7.84
N TYR A 159 -0.44 1.65 -7.77
CA TYR A 159 0.16 2.42 -8.85
C TYR A 159 1.60 1.97 -9.15
N HIS A 160 2.47 1.96 -8.13
CA HIS A 160 3.86 1.59 -8.36
C HIS A 160 4.04 0.12 -8.74
N ALA A 161 3.24 -0.79 -8.17
CA ALA A 161 3.25 -2.19 -8.59
C ALA A 161 2.85 -2.33 -10.07
N ALA A 162 1.72 -1.72 -10.47
CA ALA A 162 1.25 -1.76 -11.85
C ALA A 162 2.26 -1.13 -12.84
N LEU A 163 2.83 0.02 -12.45
CA LEU A 163 3.81 0.74 -13.25
C LEU A 163 5.05 -0.13 -13.52
N PHE A 164 5.68 -0.66 -12.47
CA PHE A 164 6.91 -1.43 -12.62
C PHE A 164 6.67 -2.74 -13.36
N LEU A 165 5.60 -3.46 -13.04
CA LEU A 165 5.26 -4.71 -13.74
C LEU A 165 4.99 -4.50 -15.21
N SER A 166 4.35 -3.39 -15.60
CA SER A 166 4.08 -3.12 -17.02
C SER A 166 5.30 -2.57 -17.76
N THR A 167 6.06 -1.65 -17.16
CA THR A 167 7.16 -0.95 -17.86
C THR A 167 8.48 -1.71 -17.84
N GLU A 168 8.77 -2.47 -16.78
CA GLU A 168 10.04 -3.16 -16.61
C GLU A 168 9.96 -4.66 -16.90
N ASP A 169 8.80 -5.29 -16.66
CA ASP A 169 8.63 -6.75 -16.78
C ASP A 169 7.71 -7.16 -17.93
N GLY A 170 7.14 -6.19 -18.67
CA GLY A 170 6.30 -6.46 -19.83
C GLY A 170 4.96 -7.11 -19.52
N ALA A 171 4.48 -7.01 -18.28
CA ALA A 171 3.14 -7.47 -17.92
C ALA A 171 2.05 -6.54 -18.51
N ILE A 172 0.85 -7.06 -18.68
CA ILE A 172 -0.28 -6.35 -19.28
C ILE A 172 -1.30 -6.03 -18.19
N ILE A 173 -1.39 -4.77 -17.78
CA ILE A 173 -2.41 -4.35 -16.82
C ILE A 173 -3.75 -4.21 -17.53
N THR A 174 -4.61 -5.21 -17.40
CA THR A 174 -5.88 -5.29 -18.13
C THR A 174 -7.03 -4.59 -17.43
N SER A 175 -6.95 -4.44 -16.09
CA SER A 175 -7.97 -3.72 -15.33
C SER A 175 -7.35 -3.01 -14.13
N ILE A 176 -7.82 -1.80 -13.86
CA ILE A 176 -7.55 -1.03 -12.65
C ILE A 176 -8.90 -0.73 -12.01
N ILE A 177 -9.07 -1.16 -10.76
CA ILE A 177 -10.31 -1.06 -10.00
C ILE A 177 -10.15 0.00 -8.91
N GLU A 178 -11.07 0.95 -8.89
CA GLU A 178 -11.19 1.99 -7.87
C GLU A 178 -12.58 2.01 -7.23
N ARG A 179 -12.72 2.75 -6.15
CA ARG A 179 -13.97 2.84 -5.39
C ARG A 179 -15.18 3.23 -6.24
N THR A 180 -14.98 4.10 -7.21
CA THR A 180 -16.05 4.65 -8.06
C THR A 180 -16.30 3.88 -9.35
N GLY A 181 -15.45 2.89 -9.68
CA GLY A 181 -15.54 2.14 -10.91
C GLY A 181 -14.19 1.55 -11.32
N ALA A 182 -14.10 1.06 -12.54
CA ALA A 182 -12.87 0.47 -13.05
C ALA A 182 -12.57 0.89 -14.49
N LEU A 183 -11.29 0.92 -14.84
CA LEU A 183 -10.83 0.99 -16.22
C LEU A 183 -10.48 -0.42 -16.74
N ILE A 184 -10.83 -0.70 -17.98
CA ILE A 184 -10.60 -1.98 -18.62
C ILE A 184 -9.99 -1.75 -20.01
N ASN A 185 -8.91 -2.47 -20.30
CA ASN A 185 -8.32 -2.55 -21.63
C ASN A 185 -7.56 -3.88 -21.78
N ASP A 186 -8.09 -4.81 -22.56
CA ASP A 186 -7.48 -6.13 -22.76
C ASP A 186 -6.10 -6.07 -23.47
N LYS A 187 -5.76 -4.94 -24.09
CA LYS A 187 -4.45 -4.69 -24.71
C LYS A 187 -3.43 -4.05 -23.78
N GLY A 188 -3.84 -3.73 -22.55
CA GLY A 188 -3.04 -3.03 -21.57
C GLY A 188 -3.50 -1.58 -21.36
N LEU A 189 -3.53 -1.17 -20.11
CA LEU A 189 -3.80 0.19 -19.66
C LEU A 189 -2.50 0.98 -19.60
N ASP A 190 -2.56 2.24 -19.97
CA ASP A 190 -1.53 3.24 -19.64
C ASP A 190 -1.69 3.63 -18.18
N VAL A 191 -0.85 3.04 -17.32
CA VAL A 191 -0.92 3.16 -15.86
C VAL A 191 -0.62 4.58 -15.41
N GLU A 192 0.37 5.24 -16.01
CA GLU A 192 0.72 6.62 -15.67
C GLU A 192 -0.42 7.57 -15.98
N LYS A 193 -1.02 7.43 -17.15
CA LYS A 193 -2.16 8.24 -17.59
C LYS A 193 -3.39 8.03 -16.70
N ALA A 194 -3.67 6.78 -16.30
CA ALA A 194 -4.75 6.46 -15.39
C ALA A 194 -4.53 7.10 -14.01
N HIS A 195 -3.31 7.02 -13.49
CA HIS A 195 -2.95 7.60 -12.21
C HIS A 195 -3.00 9.13 -12.22
N GLN A 196 -2.45 9.77 -13.27
CA GLN A 196 -2.52 11.21 -13.43
C GLN A 196 -3.97 11.70 -13.46
N HIS A 197 -4.83 11.02 -14.22
CA HIS A 197 -6.26 11.33 -14.28
C HIS A 197 -6.93 11.20 -12.90
N LEU A 198 -6.60 10.15 -12.15
CA LEU A 198 -7.13 9.94 -10.79
C LEU A 198 -6.70 11.06 -9.84
N LEU A 199 -5.45 11.52 -9.92
CA LEU A 199 -4.95 12.64 -9.10
C LEU A 199 -5.66 13.96 -9.43
N GLU A 200 -5.93 14.22 -10.70
CA GLU A 200 -6.56 15.47 -11.16
C GLU A 200 -8.08 15.51 -10.88
N HIS A 201 -8.78 14.37 -11.01
CA HIS A 201 -10.24 14.31 -10.99
C HIS A 201 -10.82 13.56 -9.78
N GLY A 202 -10.00 12.85 -9.00
CA GLY A 202 -10.43 12.04 -7.86
C GLY A 202 -11.22 10.78 -8.22
N ASN A 203 -11.33 10.45 -9.52
CA ASN A 203 -12.04 9.28 -10.05
C ASN A 203 -11.48 8.90 -11.43
N LEU A 204 -11.98 7.77 -11.99
CA LEU A 204 -11.55 7.26 -13.31
C LEU A 204 -12.57 7.51 -14.43
N ILE A 205 -13.62 8.27 -14.17
CA ILE A 205 -14.66 8.59 -15.16
C ILE A 205 -14.03 9.39 -16.31
N GLU A 206 -14.37 9.04 -17.55
CA GLU A 206 -13.83 9.69 -18.78
C GLU A 206 -12.30 9.57 -18.97
N CYS A 207 -11.61 8.75 -18.17
CA CYS A 207 -10.20 8.50 -18.38
C CYS A 207 -9.96 7.79 -19.70
N SER A 208 -9.15 8.40 -20.58
CA SER A 208 -8.87 7.87 -21.92
C SER A 208 -7.83 6.73 -21.95
N ALA A 209 -7.35 6.25 -20.79
CA ALA A 209 -6.46 5.10 -20.71
C ALA A 209 -7.18 3.76 -20.98
N GLY A 210 -8.51 3.71 -20.80
CA GLY A 210 -9.30 2.49 -21.03
C GLY A 210 -10.80 2.76 -21.06
N LYS A 211 -11.58 1.69 -21.12
CA LYS A 211 -13.04 1.77 -21.03
C LYS A 211 -13.45 1.79 -19.56
N TYR A 212 -14.14 2.84 -19.15
CA TYR A 212 -14.69 2.96 -17.80
C TYR A 212 -15.93 2.09 -17.61
N THR A 213 -16.09 1.53 -16.42
CA THR A 213 -17.30 0.83 -15.95
C THR A 213 -17.56 1.16 -14.48
N GLU A 214 -18.83 1.40 -14.12
CA GLU A 214 -19.24 1.61 -12.73
C GLU A 214 -19.24 0.32 -11.91
N ASN A 215 -19.39 -0.85 -12.54
CA ASN A 215 -19.43 -2.14 -11.88
C ASN A 215 -18.02 -2.64 -11.57
N SER A 216 -17.40 -2.06 -10.54
CA SER A 216 -16.03 -2.38 -10.14
C SER A 216 -15.88 -3.78 -9.54
N ASN A 217 -16.84 -4.26 -8.77
CA ASN A 217 -16.80 -5.56 -8.09
C ASN A 217 -16.69 -6.72 -9.10
N HIS A 218 -17.41 -6.64 -10.21
CA HIS A 218 -17.34 -7.68 -11.24
C HIS A 218 -15.97 -7.73 -11.93
N CYS A 219 -15.16 -6.67 -11.84
CA CYS A 219 -13.83 -6.66 -12.43
C CYS A 219 -12.82 -7.54 -11.69
N LEU A 220 -13.02 -7.83 -10.39
CA LEU A 220 -12.21 -8.80 -9.64
C LEU A 220 -12.38 -10.23 -10.17
N GLU A 221 -13.55 -10.54 -10.76
CA GLU A 221 -13.94 -11.86 -11.22
C GLU A 221 -13.58 -12.11 -12.70
N LYS A 222 -12.93 -11.15 -13.35
CA LYS A 222 -12.52 -11.28 -14.76
C LYS A 222 -11.34 -12.24 -14.93
N ASP A 223 -11.22 -12.78 -16.15
CA ASP A 223 -10.08 -13.63 -16.50
C ASP A 223 -8.78 -12.82 -16.46
N CYS A 224 -7.82 -13.29 -15.68
CA CYS A 224 -6.47 -12.77 -15.61
C CYS A 224 -5.50 -13.85 -15.11
N ASP A 225 -4.22 -13.63 -15.24
CA ASP A 225 -3.17 -14.50 -14.73
C ASP A 225 -2.86 -14.17 -13.26
N ILE A 226 -2.93 -12.88 -12.91
CA ILE A 226 -2.56 -12.39 -11.59
C ILE A 226 -3.58 -11.34 -11.13
N LEU A 227 -4.05 -11.46 -9.89
CA LEU A 227 -4.88 -10.47 -9.20
C LEU A 227 -4.08 -9.82 -8.08
N ILE A 228 -4.04 -8.48 -8.04
CA ILE A 228 -3.33 -7.68 -7.03
C ILE A 228 -4.33 -6.82 -6.27
N PRO A 229 -4.90 -7.29 -5.15
CA PRO A 229 -5.65 -6.44 -4.23
C PRO A 229 -4.69 -5.51 -3.48
N ALA A 230 -4.81 -4.19 -3.70
CA ALA A 230 -3.93 -3.17 -3.15
C ALA A 230 -4.68 -1.97 -2.54
N ALA A 231 -5.96 -2.14 -2.16
CA ALA A 231 -6.78 -1.04 -1.65
C ALA A 231 -7.32 -1.27 -0.24
N ILE A 232 -8.14 -2.29 -0.05
CA ILE A 232 -8.87 -2.53 1.21
C ILE A 232 -8.84 -4.00 1.60
N GLU A 233 -9.05 -4.24 2.90
CA GLU A 233 -9.21 -5.57 3.49
C GLU A 233 -10.52 -6.25 3.04
N SER A 234 -10.56 -7.58 3.17
CA SER A 234 -11.77 -8.43 3.01
C SER A 234 -12.49 -8.28 1.66
N VAL A 235 -11.77 -7.89 0.62
CA VAL A 235 -12.32 -7.71 -0.74
C VAL A 235 -12.61 -9.06 -1.41
N ILE A 236 -11.91 -10.11 -1.03
CA ILE A 236 -12.19 -11.49 -1.42
C ILE A 236 -12.76 -12.22 -0.20
N ASN A 237 -13.99 -12.68 -0.31
CA ASN A 237 -14.75 -13.28 0.77
C ASN A 237 -15.69 -14.37 0.22
N LEU A 238 -16.47 -15.02 1.08
CA LEU A 238 -17.39 -16.10 0.67
C LEU A 238 -18.42 -15.71 -0.39
N GLU A 239 -18.69 -14.41 -0.56
CA GLU A 239 -19.66 -13.96 -1.56
C GLU A 239 -19.09 -13.98 -2.98
N ASN A 240 -17.77 -13.88 -3.15
CA ASN A 240 -17.16 -13.75 -4.48
C ASN A 240 -16.03 -14.75 -4.77
N VAL A 241 -15.48 -15.44 -3.78
CA VAL A 241 -14.29 -16.31 -3.95
C VAL A 241 -14.47 -17.36 -5.04
N GLU A 242 -15.65 -17.99 -5.14
CA GLU A 242 -15.93 -19.01 -6.17
C GLU A 242 -15.92 -18.45 -7.61
N ARG A 243 -16.04 -17.13 -7.77
CA ARG A 243 -16.02 -16.46 -9.08
C ARG A 243 -14.68 -15.84 -9.43
N ILE A 244 -13.73 -15.83 -8.49
CA ILE A 244 -12.36 -15.36 -8.74
C ILE A 244 -11.68 -16.37 -9.67
N LYS A 245 -11.18 -15.88 -10.79
CA LYS A 245 -10.58 -16.72 -11.84
C LYS A 245 -9.05 -16.65 -11.87
N ALA A 246 -8.49 -15.68 -11.16
CA ALA A 246 -7.04 -15.51 -11.09
C ALA A 246 -6.39 -16.75 -10.46
N PRO A 247 -5.49 -17.45 -11.17
CA PRO A 247 -4.77 -18.59 -10.60
C PRO A 247 -3.69 -18.18 -9.60
N LEU A 248 -3.31 -16.90 -9.60
CA LEU A 248 -2.37 -16.33 -8.64
C LEU A 248 -2.91 -15.02 -8.08
N ILE A 249 -2.98 -14.92 -6.76
CA ILE A 249 -3.30 -13.70 -6.04
C ILE A 249 -2.06 -13.27 -5.25
N ILE A 250 -1.66 -12.01 -5.37
CA ILE A 250 -0.61 -11.42 -4.55
C ILE A 250 -1.17 -10.29 -3.70
N GLU A 251 -1.23 -10.50 -2.40
CA GLU A 251 -1.76 -9.55 -1.44
C GLU A 251 -0.85 -8.33 -1.33
N ALA A 252 -1.37 -7.17 -1.68
CA ALA A 252 -0.66 -5.89 -1.63
C ALA A 252 -1.28 -4.91 -0.61
N VAL A 253 -2.18 -5.42 0.23
CA VAL A 253 -2.81 -4.75 1.36
C VAL A 253 -2.95 -5.76 2.52
N ASN A 254 -3.20 -5.30 3.74
CA ASN A 254 -3.37 -6.20 4.87
C ASN A 254 -4.71 -6.94 4.78
N GLY A 255 -4.68 -8.30 4.76
CA GLY A 255 -5.85 -9.15 4.82
C GLY A 255 -6.92 -8.92 3.75
N PRO A 256 -6.59 -8.86 2.45
CA PRO A 256 -7.58 -8.69 1.40
C PRO A 256 -8.47 -9.92 1.20
N ILE A 257 -8.01 -11.08 1.64
CA ILE A 257 -8.74 -12.36 1.62
C ILE A 257 -9.20 -12.67 3.04
N THR A 258 -10.47 -12.97 3.22
CA THR A 258 -10.98 -13.40 4.54
C THR A 258 -10.53 -14.84 4.82
N ALA A 259 -10.30 -15.18 6.10
CA ALA A 259 -9.88 -16.53 6.48
C ALA A 259 -10.81 -17.62 5.95
N SER A 260 -12.13 -17.37 5.94
CA SER A 260 -13.13 -18.31 5.40
C SER A 260 -13.14 -18.41 3.86
N ALA A 261 -12.50 -17.51 3.15
CA ALA A 261 -12.37 -17.57 1.69
C ALA A 261 -11.01 -18.17 1.27
N ASP A 262 -10.07 -18.26 2.18
CA ASP A 262 -8.75 -18.87 1.98
C ASP A 262 -8.79 -20.41 2.13
N GLU A 263 -9.78 -20.94 2.87
CA GLU A 263 -10.05 -22.39 3.03
C GLU A 263 -10.64 -23.01 1.74
#